data_b4507580e44279222c0d361794ea398e
#
_entry.id   b4507580e44279222c0d361794ea398e
#
_cell.length_a   1.000
_cell.length_b   1.000
_cell.length_c   1.000
_cell.angle_alpha   90.00
_cell.angle_beta   90.00
_cell.angle_gamma   90.00
#
_symmetry.space_group_name_H-M   'P 1'
#
loop_
_entity.id
_entity.type
_entity.pdbx_description
1 polymer ?
#
loop_
_entity_poly.entity_id
_entity_poly.type
_entity_poly.pdbx_seq_one_letter_code
_entity_poly.pdbx_strand_id
1 'polypeptide(L)'
;LVNPKKPVQQSSFLMSNLPPGFRQHVEQLNLPKATQDNDVDDGAEREAVEKQQRTLSGIPLPVADTACGGGLFHARLIRRHADAHEDAEPERRKEDTRRFFSNIQLLDVNPLVVSSTKTRLLLESIRHELVSFGPETPGKISRKEMEDLLDKGVKEGDALQSDWPWEQPPELVLTNPPWLRIKDRFRGMEDGSQLRKELGERLRNISDNGKPRFSTMRGNVNLYRLFIERSLQILKQGGRLRIIAPDSLLREQSSHPLRELLVKHHGWTNAWAIEEANLLFPGMTQGVVVLGITANGEEDVLNLQGPITRADLRREGAGLSSRVPVFQLKTERWTDWARDTWAVPRLPRDRVERSYTLKVLDRLAKLPRLSDQEHPLTTNKRQVRVRVGEIDQTAHAKNIETWVKGKRNRPFIRGVHFSESEDGQVFIRHPAFRTDIPSRASERQLAMWIGDQNPSFGPRLACQAIVNAHQERRL
;
A
#
# COMPACT_ATOMS: atom_id res chain seq x y z
N LEU A 1 -3.20 -30.58 -35.11
CA LEU A 1 -2.87 -29.56 -36.13
C LEU A 1 -3.42 -28.22 -35.66
N VAL A 2 -2.70 -27.51 -34.79
CA VAL A 2 -3.04 -26.19 -34.29
C VAL A 2 -2.30 -25.15 -35.12
N ASN A 3 -3.08 -24.26 -35.72
CA ASN A 3 -2.58 -23.17 -36.55
C ASN A 3 -1.73 -22.19 -35.72
N PRO A 4 -0.43 -21.98 -36.03
CA PRO A 4 0.49 -21.22 -35.17
C PRO A 4 0.30 -19.69 -35.21
N LYS A 5 -0.75 -19.18 -35.83
CA LYS A 5 -1.01 -17.74 -35.99
C LYS A 5 -2.18 -17.17 -35.15
N LYS A 6 -2.74 -17.92 -34.21
CA LYS A 6 -3.67 -17.35 -33.22
C LYS A 6 -3.01 -17.32 -31.86
N PRO A 7 -2.93 -16.16 -31.21
CA PRO A 7 -2.40 -16.09 -29.85
C PRO A 7 -3.33 -16.85 -28.91
N VAL A 8 -2.75 -17.73 -28.10
CA VAL A 8 -3.45 -18.49 -27.07
C VAL A 8 -4.02 -17.51 -26.03
N GLN A 9 -5.33 -17.40 -26.01
CA GLN A 9 -6.09 -16.47 -25.18
C GLN A 9 -6.25 -16.88 -23.72
N GLN A 10 -5.46 -17.80 -23.16
CA GLN A 10 -5.76 -18.42 -21.87
C GLN A 10 -4.77 -18.21 -20.72
N SER A 11 -3.65 -17.50 -20.91
CA SER A 11 -2.82 -17.11 -19.76
C SER A 11 -3.05 -15.67 -19.26
N SER A 12 -4.07 -15.01 -19.79
CA SER A 12 -4.23 -13.57 -19.69
C SER A 12 -5.19 -13.07 -18.60
N PHE A 13 -5.87 -13.94 -17.86
CA PHE A 13 -6.97 -13.48 -16.99
C PHE A 13 -6.53 -12.53 -15.86
N LEU A 14 -5.31 -12.67 -15.36
CA LEU A 14 -4.74 -11.72 -14.38
C LEU A 14 -4.00 -10.55 -15.03
N MET A 15 -3.40 -10.77 -16.21
CA MET A 15 -2.63 -9.74 -16.91
C MET A 15 -3.50 -8.83 -17.79
N SER A 16 -4.61 -9.33 -18.33
CA SER A 16 -5.58 -8.52 -19.08
C SER A 16 -6.34 -7.53 -18.18
N ASN A 17 -6.39 -7.79 -16.88
CA ASN A 17 -7.06 -6.96 -15.88
C ASN A 17 -6.14 -5.92 -15.22
N LEU A 18 -4.82 -5.96 -15.46
CA LEU A 18 -3.96 -4.88 -15.06
C LEU A 18 -4.13 -3.71 -16.03
N PRO A 19 -4.49 -2.54 -15.53
CA PRO A 19 -4.72 -1.37 -16.38
C PRO A 19 -3.47 -1.01 -17.19
N PRO A 20 -3.65 -0.51 -18.44
CA PRO A 20 -2.51 -0.09 -19.29
C PRO A 20 -1.55 0.89 -18.62
N GLY A 21 -2.07 1.81 -17.80
CA GLY A 21 -1.24 2.75 -17.04
C GLY A 21 -0.36 2.08 -15.97
N PHE A 22 -0.79 0.93 -15.44
CA PHE A 22 0.02 0.14 -14.51
C PHE A 22 1.16 -0.57 -15.25
N ARG A 23 0.90 -1.00 -16.48
CA ARG A 23 1.93 -1.52 -17.39
C ARG A 23 2.99 -0.48 -17.65
N GLN A 24 2.57 0.75 -17.94
CA GLN A 24 3.47 1.87 -18.20
C GLN A 24 4.24 2.36 -16.96
N HIS A 25 3.72 2.14 -15.74
CA HIS A 25 4.48 2.53 -14.55
C HIS A 25 5.63 1.58 -14.24
N VAL A 26 5.49 0.31 -14.52
CA VAL A 26 6.64 -0.62 -14.58
C VAL A 26 7.56 -0.20 -15.74
N GLU A 27 7.00 0.36 -16.81
CA GLU A 27 7.71 0.89 -17.97
C GLU A 27 8.28 2.31 -17.72
N GLN A 28 7.61 3.13 -16.90
CA GLN A 28 8.01 4.49 -16.50
C GLN A 28 8.63 4.54 -15.09
N LEU A 29 9.17 3.46 -14.58
CA LEU A 29 10.16 3.58 -13.54
C LEU A 29 11.16 4.60 -14.07
N ASN A 30 11.08 5.87 -13.61
CA ASN A 30 11.92 6.96 -14.07
C ASN A 30 13.39 6.57 -13.95
N LEU A 31 13.82 5.84 -14.95
CA LEU A 31 15.20 5.57 -15.19
C LEU A 31 15.69 6.86 -15.82
N PRO A 32 16.73 7.50 -15.31
CA PRO A 32 17.20 8.75 -15.87
C PRO A 32 17.38 8.55 -17.37
N LYS A 33 16.66 9.33 -18.17
CA LYS A 33 17.04 9.55 -19.57
C LYS A 33 18.45 10.10 -19.50
N ALA A 34 19.35 9.52 -20.25
CA ALA A 34 20.67 10.08 -20.46
C ALA A 34 20.51 11.54 -20.91
N THR A 35 20.67 12.49 -20.02
CA THR A 35 20.88 13.88 -20.37
C THR A 35 22.30 13.95 -20.90
N GLN A 36 22.41 14.26 -22.20
CA GLN A 36 23.63 14.78 -22.74
C GLN A 36 23.81 16.20 -22.17
N ASP A 37 24.68 16.36 -21.23
CA ASP A 37 25.31 17.61 -20.91
C ASP A 37 26.81 17.37 -20.71
N ASN A 38 27.57 18.04 -21.58
CA ASN A 38 29.01 18.12 -21.55
C ASN A 38 29.41 19.03 -20.39
N ASP A 39 30.18 18.49 -19.44
CA ASP A 39 31.29 19.25 -18.88
C ASP A 39 32.31 18.30 -18.19
N VAL A 40 33.55 18.72 -18.33
CA VAL A 40 34.79 17.99 -18.32
C VAL A 40 35.27 17.65 -16.90
N ASP A 41 35.82 16.44 -16.81
CA ASP A 41 36.98 15.99 -16.04
C ASP A 41 36.76 15.33 -14.66
N ASP A 42 37.41 14.20 -14.47
CA ASP A 42 37.50 13.28 -13.33
C ASP A 42 36.24 12.41 -12.97
N GLY A 43 35.06 12.74 -13.46
CA GLY A 43 33.87 11.89 -13.41
C GLY A 43 33.85 10.82 -14.52
N ALA A 44 34.56 11.03 -15.60
CA ALA A 44 34.41 10.26 -16.84
C ALA A 44 34.77 8.76 -16.69
N GLU A 45 35.77 8.42 -15.89
CA GLU A 45 36.10 7.01 -15.64
C GLU A 45 35.09 6.34 -14.69
N ARG A 46 34.59 7.05 -13.69
CA ARG A 46 33.53 6.53 -12.81
C ARG A 46 32.18 6.42 -13.53
N GLU A 47 31.85 7.40 -14.37
CA GLU A 47 30.66 7.38 -15.21
C GLU A 47 30.72 6.33 -16.32
N ALA A 48 31.91 6.10 -16.90
CA ALA A 48 32.14 5.03 -17.87
C ALA A 48 32.01 3.64 -17.24
N VAL A 49 32.52 3.45 -16.02
CA VAL A 49 32.36 2.21 -15.23
C VAL A 49 30.89 2.02 -14.83
N GLU A 50 30.18 3.08 -14.42
CA GLU A 50 28.74 3.02 -14.14
C GLU A 50 27.89 2.81 -15.40
N LYS A 51 28.23 3.42 -16.53
CA LYS A 51 27.57 3.17 -17.84
C LYS A 51 27.82 1.76 -18.37
N GLN A 52 29.03 1.21 -18.18
CA GLN A 52 29.30 -0.21 -18.47
C GLN A 52 28.53 -1.18 -17.56
N GLN A 53 28.10 -0.72 -16.39
CA GLN A 53 27.38 -1.54 -15.42
C GLN A 53 25.85 -1.57 -15.62
N ARG A 54 25.27 -0.72 -16.47
CA ARG A 54 23.81 -0.72 -16.71
C ARG A 54 23.46 -1.60 -17.93
N THR A 55 22.47 -2.48 -17.76
CA THR A 55 21.87 -3.20 -18.89
C THR A 55 21.17 -2.20 -19.82
N LEU A 56 21.08 -2.49 -21.13
CA LEU A 56 20.37 -1.65 -22.11
C LEU A 56 18.90 -1.38 -21.69
N SER A 57 18.27 -2.30 -21.00
CA SER A 57 16.91 -2.14 -20.46
C SER A 57 16.78 -1.05 -19.41
N GLY A 58 17.89 -0.60 -18.81
CA GLY A 58 17.93 0.37 -17.73
C GLY A 58 17.22 -0.09 -16.47
N ILE A 59 17.01 -1.39 -16.28
CA ILE A 59 16.44 -1.97 -15.05
C ILE A 59 17.52 -1.93 -13.97
N PRO A 60 17.25 -1.30 -12.79
CA PRO A 60 18.18 -1.35 -11.67
C PRO A 60 18.35 -2.79 -11.17
N LEU A 61 19.59 -3.21 -10.96
CA LEU A 61 19.92 -4.57 -10.53
C LEU A 61 20.79 -4.54 -9.27
N PRO A 62 20.60 -5.46 -8.32
CA PRO A 62 19.58 -6.51 -8.30
C PRO A 62 18.14 -6.00 -8.14
N VAL A 63 17.20 -6.73 -8.72
CA VAL A 63 15.76 -6.46 -8.60
C VAL A 63 15.07 -7.56 -7.79
N ALA A 64 14.26 -7.17 -6.81
CA ALA A 64 13.68 -8.10 -5.86
C ALA A 64 12.15 -7.99 -5.75
N ASP A 65 11.54 -9.08 -5.27
CA ASP A 65 10.15 -9.11 -4.81
C ASP A 65 10.05 -9.94 -3.52
N THR A 66 9.56 -9.32 -2.46
CA THR A 66 9.45 -9.92 -1.12
C THR A 66 8.24 -10.85 -0.95
N ALA A 67 7.32 -10.86 -1.92
CA ALA A 67 6.15 -11.72 -1.98
C ALA A 67 5.77 -11.94 -3.44
N CYS A 68 6.61 -12.67 -4.17
CA CYS A 68 6.59 -12.66 -5.64
C CYS A 68 5.32 -13.25 -6.27
N GLY A 69 4.55 -14.04 -5.51
CA GLY A 69 3.36 -14.67 -6.03
C GLY A 69 3.66 -15.41 -7.34
N GLY A 70 2.87 -15.20 -8.37
CA GLY A 70 3.09 -15.77 -9.70
C GLY A 70 4.13 -15.06 -10.57
N GLY A 71 5.00 -14.19 -10.03
CA GLY A 71 6.11 -13.57 -10.76
C GLY A 71 5.72 -12.53 -11.82
N LEU A 72 4.55 -11.91 -11.69
CA LEU A 72 3.99 -11.03 -12.74
C LEU A 72 4.85 -9.79 -13.03
N PHE A 73 5.41 -9.17 -12.01
CA PHE A 73 6.29 -8.01 -12.20
C PHE A 73 7.53 -8.41 -13.01
N HIS A 74 8.14 -9.54 -12.66
CA HIS A 74 9.36 -10.00 -13.31
C HIS A 74 9.11 -10.52 -14.73
N ALA A 75 7.97 -11.14 -14.99
CA ALA A 75 7.54 -11.46 -16.36
C ALA A 75 7.46 -10.20 -17.25
N ARG A 76 7.03 -9.06 -16.69
CA ARG A 76 7.04 -7.78 -17.41
C ARG A 76 8.44 -7.19 -17.57
N LEU A 77 9.30 -7.36 -16.58
CA LEU A 77 10.70 -6.96 -16.69
C LEU A 77 11.46 -7.77 -17.74
N ILE A 78 11.17 -9.09 -17.87
CA ILE A 78 11.72 -9.94 -18.94
C ILE A 78 11.36 -9.38 -20.32
N ARG A 79 10.08 -9.05 -20.53
CA ARG A 79 9.65 -8.41 -21.77
C ARG A 79 10.41 -7.11 -22.03
N ARG A 80 10.43 -6.21 -21.05
CA ARG A 80 11.18 -4.93 -21.17
C ARG A 80 12.66 -5.16 -21.50
N HIS A 81 13.26 -6.17 -20.86
CA HIS A 81 14.63 -6.55 -21.14
C HIS A 81 14.81 -7.02 -22.59
N ALA A 82 13.92 -7.91 -23.06
CA ALA A 82 13.96 -8.41 -24.44
C ALA A 82 13.74 -7.30 -25.48
N ASP A 83 12.71 -6.43 -25.26
CA ASP A 83 12.40 -5.30 -26.15
C ASP A 83 13.61 -4.35 -26.27
N ALA A 84 14.33 -4.11 -25.16
CA ALA A 84 15.52 -3.24 -25.17
C ALA A 84 16.76 -3.83 -25.85
N HIS A 85 16.76 -5.16 -26.08
CA HIS A 85 17.85 -5.89 -26.71
C HIS A 85 17.48 -6.48 -28.08
N GLU A 86 16.36 -6.01 -28.67
CA GLU A 86 15.88 -6.53 -29.96
C GLU A 86 16.96 -6.37 -31.04
N ASP A 87 17.58 -5.20 -31.13
CA ASP A 87 18.61 -4.85 -32.10
C ASP A 87 20.05 -4.96 -31.53
N ALA A 88 20.22 -5.55 -30.36
CA ALA A 88 21.55 -5.65 -29.76
C ALA A 88 22.38 -6.77 -30.38
N GLU A 89 23.71 -6.55 -30.43
CA GLU A 89 24.67 -7.60 -30.81
C GLU A 89 24.44 -8.90 -30.00
N PRO A 90 24.49 -10.09 -30.64
CA PRO A 90 24.17 -11.35 -30.00
C PRO A 90 24.91 -11.61 -28.69
N GLU A 91 26.22 -11.38 -28.67
CA GLU A 91 27.01 -11.60 -27.45
C GLU A 91 26.60 -10.64 -26.32
N ARG A 92 26.33 -9.40 -26.67
CA ARG A 92 25.83 -8.40 -25.70
C ARG A 92 24.46 -8.78 -25.15
N ARG A 93 23.54 -9.22 -26.01
CA ARG A 93 22.21 -9.73 -25.61
C ARG A 93 22.31 -10.90 -24.66
N LYS A 94 23.19 -11.87 -24.97
CA LYS A 94 23.44 -13.05 -24.16
C LYS A 94 24.01 -12.69 -22.79
N GLU A 95 25.01 -11.82 -22.74
CA GLU A 95 25.66 -11.36 -21.51
C GLU A 95 24.70 -10.56 -20.62
N ASP A 96 23.97 -9.59 -21.17
CA ASP A 96 22.98 -8.80 -20.44
C ASP A 96 21.81 -9.67 -19.94
N THR A 97 21.43 -10.74 -20.68
CA THR A 97 20.44 -11.73 -20.23
C THR A 97 20.93 -12.51 -19.01
N ARG A 98 22.18 -13.02 -19.05
CA ARG A 98 22.81 -13.66 -17.90
C ARG A 98 22.83 -12.72 -16.69
N ARG A 99 23.28 -11.50 -16.91
CA ARG A 99 23.37 -10.47 -15.86
C ARG A 99 22.01 -10.17 -15.25
N PHE A 100 20.96 -10.00 -16.08
CA PHE A 100 19.61 -9.76 -15.58
C PHE A 100 19.14 -10.91 -14.68
N PHE A 101 19.21 -12.17 -15.16
CA PHE A 101 18.72 -13.32 -14.39
C PHE A 101 19.58 -13.67 -13.20
N SER A 102 20.88 -13.39 -13.22
CA SER A 102 21.76 -13.54 -12.05
C SER A 102 21.45 -12.55 -10.93
N ASN A 103 20.69 -11.48 -11.23
CA ASN A 103 20.38 -10.40 -10.33
C ASN A 103 18.89 -10.27 -10.01
N ILE A 104 18.09 -11.31 -10.23
CA ILE A 104 16.73 -11.41 -9.70
C ILE A 104 16.74 -12.03 -8.30
N GLN A 105 15.88 -11.53 -7.41
CA GLN A 105 15.79 -11.97 -6.02
C GLN A 105 14.32 -12.09 -5.62
N LEU A 106 13.70 -13.25 -5.84
CA LEU A 106 12.28 -13.48 -5.67
C LEU A 106 12.02 -14.43 -4.52
N LEU A 107 11.18 -14.02 -3.58
CA LEU A 107 10.84 -14.80 -2.40
C LEU A 107 9.33 -15.01 -2.30
N ASP A 108 8.90 -16.21 -2.00
CA ASP A 108 7.54 -16.53 -1.58
C ASP A 108 7.55 -17.65 -0.55
N VAL A 109 6.60 -17.61 0.38
CA VAL A 109 6.47 -18.60 1.46
C VAL A 109 5.88 -19.93 0.98
N ASN A 110 5.25 -19.95 -0.20
CA ASN A 110 4.56 -21.13 -0.73
C ASN A 110 5.41 -21.82 -1.81
N PRO A 111 5.88 -23.06 -1.58
CA PRO A 111 6.72 -23.78 -2.53
C PRO A 111 6.05 -24.04 -3.89
N LEU A 112 4.73 -24.22 -3.92
CA LEU A 112 3.99 -24.38 -5.18
C LEU A 112 3.98 -23.07 -5.99
N VAL A 113 3.89 -21.94 -5.32
CA VAL A 113 3.96 -20.62 -5.94
C VAL A 113 5.37 -20.37 -6.47
N VAL A 114 6.41 -20.70 -5.73
CA VAL A 114 7.82 -20.65 -6.16
C VAL A 114 8.04 -21.47 -7.45
N SER A 115 7.59 -22.71 -7.49
CA SER A 115 7.68 -23.56 -8.68
C SER A 115 6.92 -22.98 -9.87
N SER A 116 5.68 -22.48 -9.64
CA SER A 116 4.89 -21.82 -10.67
C SER A 116 5.56 -20.55 -11.21
N THR A 117 6.22 -19.80 -10.34
CA THR A 117 6.96 -18.58 -10.72
C THR A 117 8.15 -18.93 -11.61
N LYS A 118 8.99 -19.91 -11.25
CA LYS A 118 10.09 -20.36 -12.08
C LYS A 118 9.59 -20.80 -13.47
N THR A 119 8.53 -21.60 -13.51
CA THR A 119 7.91 -22.04 -14.77
C THR A 119 7.44 -20.85 -15.61
N ARG A 120 6.75 -19.89 -15.01
CA ARG A 120 6.31 -18.68 -15.71
C ARG A 120 7.46 -17.89 -16.30
N LEU A 121 8.49 -17.62 -15.51
CA LEU A 121 9.63 -16.82 -15.97
C LEU A 121 10.40 -17.53 -17.08
N LEU A 122 10.53 -18.86 -17.01
CA LEU A 122 11.08 -19.66 -18.10
C LEU A 122 10.25 -19.54 -19.37
N LEU A 123 8.92 -19.68 -19.27
CA LEU A 123 8.03 -19.57 -20.43
C LEU A 123 8.03 -18.16 -21.04
N GLU A 124 8.08 -17.12 -20.24
CA GLU A 124 8.23 -15.74 -20.76
C GLU A 124 9.60 -15.54 -21.43
N SER A 125 10.66 -16.12 -20.89
CA SER A 125 12.00 -16.06 -21.52
C SER A 125 12.05 -16.79 -22.86
N ILE A 126 11.37 -17.92 -22.98
CA ILE A 126 11.20 -18.65 -24.24
C ILE A 126 10.36 -17.80 -25.23
N ARG A 127 9.24 -17.23 -24.76
CA ARG A 127 8.35 -16.42 -25.57
C ARG A 127 9.05 -15.18 -26.18
N HIS A 128 10.00 -14.62 -25.45
CA HIS A 128 10.79 -13.47 -25.87
C HIS A 128 12.14 -13.83 -26.48
N GLU A 129 12.30 -15.09 -26.87
CA GLU A 129 13.47 -15.60 -27.58
C GLU A 129 14.82 -15.40 -26.87
N LEU A 130 14.82 -15.41 -25.53
CA LEU A 130 16.03 -15.31 -24.71
C LEU A 130 16.70 -16.68 -24.45
N VAL A 131 15.99 -17.78 -24.74
CA VAL A 131 16.39 -19.16 -24.42
C VAL A 131 16.44 -20.00 -25.69
N SER A 132 17.47 -20.86 -25.82
CA SER A 132 17.58 -21.87 -26.88
C SER A 132 17.33 -23.27 -26.30
N PHE A 133 16.70 -24.14 -27.11
CA PHE A 133 16.44 -25.55 -26.79
C PHE A 133 17.42 -26.55 -27.44
N GLY A 134 18.27 -26.08 -28.30
CA GLY A 134 19.18 -26.86 -29.09
C GLY A 134 20.62 -26.41 -28.94
N PRO A 135 21.44 -26.64 -29.98
CA PRO A 135 22.82 -26.17 -30.00
C PRO A 135 22.89 -24.65 -29.77
N GLU A 136 24.04 -24.19 -29.35
CA GLU A 136 24.26 -22.80 -29.01
C GLU A 136 23.76 -21.86 -30.10
N THR A 137 22.79 -21.02 -29.75
CA THR A 137 22.17 -20.04 -30.65
C THR A 137 22.68 -18.67 -30.27
N PRO A 138 23.21 -17.87 -31.24
CA PRO A 138 23.67 -16.52 -30.97
C PRO A 138 22.60 -15.66 -30.26
N GLY A 139 22.98 -14.91 -29.25
CA GLY A 139 22.08 -14.04 -28.50
C GLY A 139 21.15 -14.72 -27.50
N LYS A 140 21.21 -16.06 -27.36
CA LYS A 140 20.36 -16.82 -26.43
C LYS A 140 21.21 -17.60 -25.43
N ILE A 141 20.69 -17.78 -24.22
CA ILE A 141 21.27 -18.71 -23.24
C ILE A 141 20.62 -20.08 -23.36
N SER A 142 21.29 -21.12 -22.91
CA SER A 142 20.70 -22.45 -22.93
C SER A 142 19.57 -22.61 -21.92
N ARG A 143 18.62 -23.50 -22.20
CA ARG A 143 17.52 -23.80 -21.27
C ARG A 143 18.04 -24.20 -19.89
N LYS A 144 19.06 -25.05 -19.82
CA LYS A 144 19.66 -25.49 -18.56
C LYS A 144 20.25 -24.32 -17.78
N GLU A 145 20.97 -23.43 -18.45
CA GLU A 145 21.54 -22.23 -17.82
C GLU A 145 20.43 -21.33 -17.26
N MET A 146 19.33 -21.14 -17.99
CA MET A 146 18.18 -20.37 -17.51
C MET A 146 17.55 -21.02 -16.27
N GLU A 147 17.34 -22.33 -16.26
CA GLU A 147 16.81 -23.08 -15.13
C GLU A 147 17.72 -22.92 -13.90
N ASP A 148 19.04 -23.05 -14.06
CA ASP A 148 20.03 -22.84 -12.99
C ASP A 148 20.01 -21.41 -12.42
N LEU A 149 19.83 -20.40 -13.28
CA LEU A 149 19.70 -18.99 -12.87
C LEU A 149 18.39 -18.76 -12.11
N LEU A 150 17.28 -19.32 -12.57
CA LEU A 150 15.99 -19.24 -11.90
C LEU A 150 16.00 -19.94 -10.54
N ASP A 151 16.70 -21.06 -10.41
CA ASP A 151 16.85 -21.77 -9.14
C ASP A 151 17.62 -20.95 -8.09
N LYS A 152 18.59 -20.17 -8.52
CA LYS A 152 19.33 -19.24 -7.65
C LYS A 152 18.51 -17.98 -7.31
N GLY A 153 17.75 -17.48 -8.28
CA GLY A 153 17.02 -16.22 -8.19
C GLY A 153 15.63 -16.30 -7.55
N VAL A 154 14.99 -17.49 -7.51
CA VAL A 154 13.63 -17.68 -6.99
C VAL A 154 13.66 -18.72 -5.87
N LYS A 155 13.41 -18.27 -4.63
CA LYS A 155 13.54 -19.11 -3.42
C LYS A 155 12.25 -19.16 -2.61
N GLU A 156 12.09 -20.26 -1.87
CA GLU A 156 11.09 -20.35 -0.81
C GLU A 156 11.61 -19.69 0.46
N GLY A 157 10.74 -18.93 1.12
CA GLY A 157 11.06 -18.31 2.41
C GLY A 157 10.03 -17.27 2.85
N ASP A 158 10.01 -16.97 4.15
CA ASP A 158 9.19 -15.93 4.73
C ASP A 158 10.00 -14.63 4.88
N ALA A 159 9.76 -13.66 4.01
CA ALA A 159 10.48 -12.39 4.01
C ALA A 159 10.39 -11.64 5.34
N LEU A 160 9.32 -11.83 6.12
CA LEU A 160 9.13 -11.15 7.41
C LEU A 160 9.92 -11.82 8.54
N GLN A 161 10.02 -13.15 8.52
CA GLN A 161 10.56 -13.93 9.63
C GLN A 161 12.00 -14.40 9.40
N SER A 162 12.42 -14.59 8.15
CA SER A 162 13.74 -15.07 7.79
C SER A 162 14.70 -13.95 7.41
N ASP A 163 16.00 -14.26 7.38
CA ASP A 163 16.97 -13.35 6.80
C ASP A 163 16.83 -13.35 5.28
N TRP A 164 17.26 -12.25 4.66
CA TRP A 164 17.23 -12.15 3.20
C TRP A 164 18.28 -13.11 2.61
N PRO A 165 17.88 -14.03 1.74
CA PRO A 165 18.75 -15.15 1.35
C PRO A 165 19.79 -14.80 0.25
N TRP A 166 20.00 -13.53 -0.03
CA TRP A 166 21.02 -13.03 -0.96
C TRP A 166 21.91 -12.01 -0.25
N GLU A 167 23.23 -12.10 -0.50
CA GLU A 167 24.21 -11.22 0.11
C GLU A 167 24.14 -9.80 -0.44
N GLN A 168 23.91 -9.67 -1.76
CA GLN A 168 23.84 -8.36 -2.41
C GLN A 168 22.46 -7.72 -2.17
N PRO A 169 22.40 -6.53 -1.54
CA PRO A 169 21.15 -5.83 -1.34
C PRO A 169 20.57 -5.34 -2.68
N PRO A 170 19.24 -5.44 -2.88
CA PRO A 170 18.61 -5.02 -4.12
C PRO A 170 18.65 -3.49 -4.32
N GLU A 171 18.72 -3.08 -5.58
CA GLU A 171 18.56 -1.67 -5.98
C GLU A 171 17.08 -1.29 -6.18
N LEU A 172 16.27 -2.28 -6.52
CA LEU A 172 14.84 -2.11 -6.78
C LEU A 172 14.05 -3.24 -6.13
N VAL A 173 13.01 -2.89 -5.39
CA VAL A 173 11.99 -3.83 -4.94
C VAL A 173 10.66 -3.47 -5.61
N LEU A 174 10.05 -4.45 -6.29
CA LEU A 174 8.72 -4.38 -6.88
C LEU A 174 7.85 -5.44 -6.23
N THR A 175 6.84 -5.05 -5.46
CA THR A 175 6.06 -6.05 -4.71
C THR A 175 4.59 -5.68 -4.56
N ASN A 176 3.74 -6.71 -4.50
CA ASN A 176 2.34 -6.62 -4.08
C ASN A 176 2.12 -7.59 -2.92
N PRO A 177 2.42 -7.18 -1.69
CA PRO A 177 2.36 -8.05 -0.53
C PRO A 177 0.94 -8.41 -0.13
N PRO A 178 0.72 -9.43 0.71
CA PRO A 178 -0.61 -9.79 1.19
C PRO A 178 -1.23 -8.69 2.07
N TRP A 179 -2.49 -8.30 1.78
CA TRP A 179 -3.25 -7.28 2.51
C TRP A 179 -4.12 -7.90 3.60
N LEU A 180 -3.50 -8.70 4.43
CA LEU A 180 -4.17 -9.46 5.46
C LEU A 180 -3.80 -8.94 6.85
N ARG A 181 -4.80 -8.72 7.70
CA ARG A 181 -4.55 -8.42 9.12
C ARG A 181 -4.11 -9.68 9.84
N ILE A 182 -3.17 -9.57 10.75
CA ILE A 182 -2.71 -10.71 11.56
C ILE A 182 -3.88 -11.40 12.26
N LYS A 183 -4.86 -10.62 12.76
CA LYS A 183 -6.06 -11.15 13.43
C LYS A 183 -6.97 -11.99 12.53
N ASP A 184 -6.91 -11.80 11.21
CA ASP A 184 -7.79 -12.48 10.25
C ASP A 184 -7.09 -13.68 9.56
N ARG A 185 -5.75 -13.84 9.74
CA ARG A 185 -4.95 -14.86 9.03
C ARG A 185 -5.40 -16.30 9.30
N PHE A 186 -5.81 -16.58 10.51
CA PHE A 186 -6.20 -17.94 10.93
C PHE A 186 -7.69 -18.02 11.25
N ARG A 187 -8.50 -17.19 10.61
CA ARG A 187 -9.94 -17.15 10.86
C ARG A 187 -10.59 -18.43 10.37
N GLY A 188 -11.41 -19.07 11.23
CA GLY A 188 -12.08 -20.34 10.94
C GLY A 188 -11.26 -21.59 11.21
N MET A 189 -10.00 -21.48 11.63
CA MET A 189 -9.20 -22.59 12.13
C MET A 189 -9.48 -22.82 13.62
N GLU A 190 -9.48 -24.08 14.06
CA GLU A 190 -9.75 -24.48 15.45
C GLU A 190 -8.80 -23.78 16.43
N ASP A 191 -7.49 -23.82 16.13
CA ASP A 191 -6.45 -23.16 16.91
C ASP A 191 -6.13 -21.72 16.44
N GLY A 192 -6.99 -21.12 15.64
CA GLY A 192 -6.73 -19.84 14.99
C GLY A 192 -6.40 -18.69 15.95
N SER A 193 -6.89 -18.75 17.18
CA SER A 193 -6.58 -17.74 18.20
C SER A 193 -5.14 -17.87 18.70
N GLN A 194 -4.71 -19.10 18.98
CA GLN A 194 -3.36 -19.41 19.44
C GLN A 194 -2.32 -19.09 18.34
N LEU A 195 -2.57 -19.54 17.12
CA LEU A 195 -1.69 -19.27 15.96
C LEU A 195 -1.50 -17.77 15.70
N ARG A 196 -2.55 -16.95 15.87
CA ARG A 196 -2.45 -15.48 15.76
C ARG A 196 -1.56 -14.89 16.83
N LYS A 197 -1.70 -15.36 18.07
CA LYS A 197 -0.90 -14.90 19.20
C LYS A 197 0.57 -15.23 18.98
N GLU A 198 0.87 -16.46 18.61
CA GLU A 198 2.22 -16.95 18.33
C GLU A 198 2.88 -16.18 17.16
N LEU A 199 2.15 -15.96 16.06
CA LEU A 199 2.66 -15.17 14.95
C LEU A 199 2.95 -13.72 15.39
N GLY A 200 2.04 -13.12 16.14
CA GLY A 200 2.22 -11.77 16.67
C GLY A 200 3.41 -11.64 17.60
N GLU A 201 3.63 -12.62 18.47
CA GLU A 201 4.78 -12.69 19.37
C GLU A 201 6.09 -12.90 18.59
N ARG A 202 6.13 -13.85 17.66
CA ARG A 202 7.31 -14.05 16.81
C ARG A 202 7.71 -12.77 16.06
N LEU A 203 6.77 -12.12 15.38
CA LEU A 203 7.05 -10.89 14.64
C LEU A 203 7.51 -9.72 15.55
N ARG A 204 7.06 -9.65 16.81
CA ARG A 204 7.54 -8.64 17.77
C ARG A 204 8.94 -8.93 18.28
N ASN A 205 9.28 -10.21 18.43
CA ASN A 205 10.53 -10.65 19.07
C ASN A 205 11.68 -10.80 18.08
N ILE A 206 11.42 -10.75 16.77
CA ILE A 206 12.50 -10.76 15.78
C ILE A 206 13.32 -9.47 15.94
N SER A 207 14.61 -9.64 16.09
CA SER A 207 15.53 -8.52 16.22
C SER A 207 16.73 -8.68 15.28
N ASP A 208 17.12 -7.56 14.69
CA ASP A 208 18.32 -7.44 13.87
C ASP A 208 19.32 -6.53 14.61
N ASN A 209 20.52 -7.04 14.88
CA ASN A 209 21.54 -6.31 15.62
C ASN A 209 21.04 -5.74 16.98
N GLY A 210 20.23 -6.50 17.70
CA GLY A 210 19.69 -6.11 19.02
C GLY A 210 18.55 -5.09 18.99
N LYS A 211 18.04 -4.72 17.81
CA LYS A 211 16.85 -3.85 17.65
C LYS A 211 15.68 -4.65 17.06
N PRO A 212 14.44 -4.37 17.47
CA PRO A 212 13.28 -4.99 16.83
C PRO A 212 13.29 -4.77 15.33
N ARG A 213 13.06 -5.86 14.54
CA ARG A 213 13.00 -5.78 13.07
C ARG A 213 11.89 -4.83 12.61
N PHE A 214 10.77 -4.76 13.32
CA PHE A 214 9.63 -3.96 12.94
C PHE A 214 9.30 -2.87 13.96
N SER A 215 9.54 -1.61 13.62
CA SER A 215 9.20 -0.44 14.43
C SER A 215 7.70 -0.10 14.37
N THR A 216 7.03 -0.49 13.27
CA THR A 216 5.62 -0.18 13.00
C THR A 216 4.63 -1.21 13.56
N MET A 217 5.11 -2.19 14.32
CA MET A 217 4.33 -3.27 14.91
C MET A 217 3.46 -2.79 16.10
N ARG A 218 2.53 -1.87 15.86
CA ARG A 218 1.62 -1.30 16.88
C ARG A 218 0.16 -1.47 16.50
N GLY A 219 -0.68 -1.80 17.46
CA GLY A 219 -2.13 -1.93 17.29
C GLY A 219 -2.54 -3.10 16.40
N ASN A 220 -3.58 -2.91 15.59
CA ASN A 220 -4.10 -3.94 14.68
C ASN A 220 -3.30 -3.95 13.37
N VAL A 221 -2.23 -4.75 13.35
CA VAL A 221 -1.26 -4.78 12.25
C VAL A 221 -1.81 -5.51 11.04
N ASN A 222 -1.72 -4.85 9.87
CA ASN A 222 -1.89 -5.47 8.57
C ASN A 222 -0.50 -5.84 8.00
N LEU A 223 -0.35 -7.04 7.44
CA LEU A 223 0.93 -7.57 6.98
C LEU A 223 1.62 -6.67 5.95
N TYR A 224 0.89 -6.02 5.04
CA TYR A 224 1.50 -5.14 4.03
C TYR A 224 2.39 -4.05 4.65
N ARG A 225 2.08 -3.57 5.88
CA ARG A 225 2.91 -2.57 6.57
C ARG A 225 4.28 -3.11 6.92
N LEU A 226 4.33 -4.36 7.39
CA LEU A 226 5.58 -5.03 7.70
C LEU A 226 6.38 -5.36 6.43
N PHE A 227 5.70 -5.71 5.33
CA PHE A 227 6.35 -5.90 4.04
C PHE A 227 6.97 -4.61 3.50
N ILE A 228 6.31 -3.44 3.69
CA ILE A 228 6.92 -2.14 3.34
C ILE A 228 8.20 -1.92 4.15
N GLU A 229 8.12 -2.05 5.47
CA GLU A 229 9.27 -1.87 6.38
C GLU A 229 10.39 -2.85 6.04
N ARG A 230 10.08 -4.13 5.82
CA ARG A 230 11.07 -5.15 5.43
C ARG A 230 11.70 -4.86 4.07
N SER A 231 10.91 -4.46 3.08
CA SER A 231 11.43 -4.10 1.75
C SER A 231 12.44 -2.95 1.82
N LEU A 232 12.18 -1.97 2.68
CA LEU A 232 13.11 -0.84 2.88
C LEU A 232 14.39 -1.25 3.61
N GLN A 233 14.32 -2.25 4.52
CA GLN A 233 15.48 -2.76 5.24
C GLN A 233 16.45 -3.55 4.36
N ILE A 234 15.93 -4.32 3.38
CA ILE A 234 16.76 -5.11 2.48
C ILE A 234 17.36 -4.31 1.32
N LEU A 235 16.75 -3.16 0.98
CA LEU A 235 17.25 -2.29 -0.08
C LEU A 235 18.60 -1.69 0.28
N LYS A 236 19.48 -1.54 -0.72
CA LYS A 236 20.65 -0.70 -0.55
C LYS A 236 20.25 0.75 -0.26
N GLN A 237 21.16 1.54 0.31
CA GLN A 237 20.94 2.99 0.47
C GLN A 237 20.66 3.62 -0.91
N GLY A 238 19.64 4.47 -0.99
CA GLY A 238 19.17 5.06 -2.24
C GLY A 238 18.43 4.10 -3.18
N GLY A 239 18.28 2.83 -2.79
CA GLY A 239 17.48 1.85 -3.52
C GLY A 239 16.00 2.22 -3.55
N ARG A 240 15.26 1.70 -4.52
CA ARG A 240 13.88 2.11 -4.80
C ARG A 240 12.87 1.02 -4.45
N LEU A 241 11.85 1.38 -3.70
CA LEU A 241 10.68 0.54 -3.49
C LEU A 241 9.50 1.03 -4.36
N ARG A 242 8.85 0.11 -5.06
CA ARG A 242 7.57 0.31 -5.72
C ARG A 242 6.61 -0.76 -5.20
N ILE A 243 5.57 -0.35 -4.50
CA ILE A 243 4.69 -1.28 -3.79
C ILE A 243 3.23 -0.91 -3.95
N ILE A 244 2.40 -1.94 -4.09
CA ILE A 244 0.95 -1.81 -4.10
C ILE A 244 0.45 -2.04 -2.66
N ALA A 245 -0.35 -1.12 -2.16
CA ALA A 245 -0.92 -1.19 -0.82
C ALA A 245 -2.39 -0.69 -0.79
N PRO A 246 -3.15 -1.01 0.27
CA PRO A 246 -4.46 -0.38 0.49
C PRO A 246 -4.32 1.13 0.66
N ASP A 247 -5.25 1.90 0.08
CA ASP A 247 -5.27 3.37 0.18
C ASP A 247 -5.52 3.88 1.61
N SER A 248 -6.04 3.02 2.49
CA SER A 248 -6.19 3.29 3.92
C SER A 248 -4.85 3.65 4.58
N LEU A 249 -3.73 3.18 4.03
CA LEU A 249 -2.38 3.60 4.44
C LEU A 249 -2.24 5.12 4.45
N LEU A 250 -2.83 5.81 3.49
CA LEU A 250 -2.68 7.25 3.34
C LEU A 250 -3.32 8.05 4.50
N ARG A 251 -4.35 7.49 5.15
CA ARG A 251 -5.21 8.27 6.08
C ARG A 251 -5.53 7.57 7.40
N GLU A 252 -5.50 6.25 7.44
CA GLU A 252 -5.90 5.51 8.63
C GLU A 252 -4.94 5.77 9.81
N GLN A 253 -5.50 6.00 10.99
CA GLN A 253 -4.70 6.29 12.20
C GLN A 253 -3.74 5.15 12.54
N SER A 254 -4.17 3.92 12.33
CA SER A 254 -3.33 2.72 12.58
C SER A 254 -2.07 2.66 11.71
N SER A 255 -2.05 3.36 10.58
CA SER A 255 -0.90 3.45 9.67
C SER A 255 0.02 4.66 9.91
N HIS A 256 -0.28 5.48 10.94
CA HIS A 256 0.55 6.62 11.30
C HIS A 256 2.04 6.25 11.53
N PRO A 257 2.39 5.22 12.32
CA PRO A 257 3.80 4.87 12.54
C PRO A 257 4.55 4.55 11.24
N LEU A 258 3.86 3.94 10.26
CA LEU A 258 4.46 3.67 8.96
C LEU A 258 4.65 4.96 8.15
N ARG A 259 3.65 5.86 8.10
CA ARG A 259 3.81 7.13 7.40
C ARG A 259 4.93 7.97 8.01
N GLU A 260 5.04 7.99 9.33
CA GLU A 260 6.13 8.64 10.04
C GLU A 260 7.49 8.07 9.64
N LEU A 261 7.62 6.73 9.59
CA LEU A 261 8.82 6.04 9.11
C LEU A 261 9.19 6.48 7.69
N LEU A 262 8.20 6.49 6.77
CA LEU A 262 8.42 6.85 5.37
C LEU A 262 8.89 8.30 5.18
N VAL A 263 8.35 9.23 5.96
CA VAL A 263 8.66 10.67 5.84
C VAL A 263 9.97 11.04 6.55
N LYS A 264 10.22 10.46 7.74
CA LYS A 264 11.37 10.86 8.56
C LYS A 264 12.67 10.11 8.27
N HIS A 265 12.56 8.91 7.71
CA HIS A 265 13.73 8.04 7.53
C HIS A 265 13.94 7.56 6.09
N HIS A 266 12.97 7.87 5.20
CA HIS A 266 13.04 7.48 3.80
C HIS A 266 12.48 8.60 2.91
N GLY A 267 12.82 8.60 1.62
CA GLY A 267 12.27 9.54 0.66
C GLY A 267 10.94 9.02 0.09
N TRP A 268 9.81 9.47 0.59
CA TRP A 268 8.51 9.11 0.02
C TRP A 268 8.19 9.97 -1.21
N THR A 269 8.58 9.51 -2.38
CA THR A 269 8.56 10.27 -3.64
C THR A 269 7.20 10.36 -4.30
N ASN A 270 6.43 9.26 -4.30
CA ASN A 270 5.18 9.17 -5.07
C ASN A 270 4.09 8.40 -4.34
N ALA A 271 2.83 8.82 -4.56
CA ALA A 271 1.63 8.07 -4.19
C ALA A 271 0.58 8.18 -5.31
N TRP A 272 0.23 7.04 -5.92
CA TRP A 272 -0.83 6.93 -6.92
C TRP A 272 -2.08 6.39 -6.28
N ALA A 273 -3.09 7.21 -6.09
CA ALA A 273 -4.35 6.83 -5.46
C ALA A 273 -5.36 6.35 -6.51
N ILE A 274 -5.76 5.08 -6.43
CA ILE A 274 -6.72 4.41 -7.31
C ILE A 274 -7.97 4.10 -6.49
N GLU A 275 -9.04 4.84 -6.71
CA GLU A 275 -10.23 4.75 -5.87
C GLU A 275 -11.08 3.50 -6.14
N GLU A 276 -11.13 3.07 -7.40
CA GLU A 276 -11.96 1.93 -7.82
C GLU A 276 -11.14 0.63 -7.88
N ALA A 277 -10.71 0.13 -6.73
CA ALA A 277 -9.91 -1.11 -6.67
C ALA A 277 -10.62 -2.33 -7.24
N ASN A 278 -11.95 -2.35 -7.20
CA ASN A 278 -12.78 -3.40 -7.79
C ASN A 278 -12.45 -3.70 -9.27
N LEU A 279 -11.87 -2.72 -9.95
CA LEU A 279 -11.42 -2.83 -11.34
C LEU A 279 -10.08 -3.52 -11.49
N LEU A 280 -9.22 -3.41 -10.48
CA LEU A 280 -7.90 -4.03 -10.45
C LEU A 280 -7.96 -5.43 -9.85
N PHE A 281 -8.73 -5.56 -8.80
CA PHE A 281 -8.84 -6.77 -7.99
C PHE A 281 -10.33 -7.10 -7.81
N PRO A 282 -10.88 -8.03 -8.60
CA PRO A 282 -12.28 -8.43 -8.51
C PRO A 282 -12.67 -8.81 -7.07
N GLY A 283 -13.79 -8.28 -6.59
CA GLY A 283 -14.28 -8.51 -5.23
C GLY A 283 -13.69 -7.61 -4.14
N MET A 284 -12.74 -6.73 -4.47
CA MET A 284 -12.20 -5.74 -3.53
C MET A 284 -13.02 -4.45 -3.55
N THR A 285 -13.44 -4.00 -2.38
CA THR A 285 -14.16 -2.72 -2.20
C THR A 285 -13.25 -1.60 -1.70
N GLN A 286 -12.02 -1.93 -1.33
CA GLN A 286 -11.05 -1.00 -0.76
C GLN A 286 -10.21 -0.36 -1.87
N GLY A 287 -9.98 0.95 -1.79
CA GLY A 287 -9.08 1.67 -2.69
C GLY A 287 -7.63 1.17 -2.60
N VAL A 288 -6.87 1.44 -3.63
CA VAL A 288 -5.48 1.00 -3.77
C VAL A 288 -4.57 2.20 -3.96
N VAL A 289 -3.38 2.13 -3.39
CA VAL A 289 -2.30 3.09 -3.67
C VAL A 289 -1.05 2.37 -4.17
N VAL A 290 -0.39 2.96 -5.16
CA VAL A 290 0.96 2.57 -5.57
C VAL A 290 1.93 3.58 -4.97
N LEU A 291 2.88 3.09 -4.18
CA LEU A 291 3.87 3.94 -3.52
C LEU A 291 5.21 3.87 -4.23
N GLY A 292 5.87 5.02 -4.32
CA GLY A 292 7.27 5.14 -4.68
C GLY A 292 8.07 5.69 -3.51
N ILE A 293 9.09 4.93 -3.07
CA ILE A 293 9.89 5.28 -1.90
C ILE A 293 11.36 5.02 -2.23
N THR A 294 12.24 5.92 -1.79
CA THR A 294 13.70 5.77 -1.84
C THR A 294 14.20 5.39 -0.44
N ALA A 295 14.90 4.27 -0.33
CA ALA A 295 15.40 3.79 0.94
C ALA A 295 16.48 4.71 1.51
N ASN A 296 16.34 5.14 2.77
CA ASN A 296 17.23 6.08 3.45
C ASN A 296 17.51 7.34 2.62
N GLY A 297 16.53 7.77 1.84
CA GLY A 297 16.55 9.01 1.07
C GLY A 297 15.86 10.13 1.83
N GLU A 298 16.10 11.34 1.40
CA GLU A 298 15.40 12.54 1.86
C GLU A 298 14.56 13.08 0.70
N GLU A 299 13.30 13.43 0.97
CA GLU A 299 12.41 13.97 -0.04
C GLU A 299 11.47 15.01 0.58
N ASP A 300 11.55 16.23 0.09
CA ASP A 300 10.72 17.33 0.58
C ASP A 300 9.35 17.44 -0.11
N VAL A 301 9.12 16.61 -1.12
CA VAL A 301 7.91 16.69 -1.96
C VAL A 301 7.35 15.31 -2.25
N LEU A 302 6.15 15.03 -1.73
CA LEU A 302 5.36 13.88 -2.17
C LEU A 302 4.56 14.24 -3.43
N ASN A 303 4.83 13.54 -4.53
CA ASN A 303 4.03 13.63 -5.74
C ASN A 303 2.77 12.76 -5.61
N LEU A 304 1.66 13.38 -5.26
CA LEU A 304 0.36 12.73 -5.15
C LEU A 304 -0.37 12.78 -6.50
N GLN A 305 -0.63 11.63 -7.08
CA GLN A 305 -1.31 11.50 -8.36
C GLN A 305 -2.65 10.76 -8.19
N GLY A 306 -3.72 11.39 -8.66
CA GLY A 306 -5.07 10.84 -8.54
C GLY A 306 -6.12 11.89 -8.16
N PRO A 307 -7.38 11.45 -7.95
CA PRO A 307 -7.88 10.06 -8.05
C PRO A 307 -7.75 9.49 -9.46
N ILE A 308 -7.25 8.24 -9.55
CA ILE A 308 -7.11 7.50 -10.80
C ILE A 308 -8.39 6.69 -11.01
N THR A 309 -9.04 6.87 -12.17
CA THR A 309 -10.30 6.21 -12.51
C THR A 309 -10.11 5.10 -13.53
N ARG A 310 -11.14 4.30 -13.74
CA ARG A 310 -11.18 3.26 -14.78
C ARG A 310 -10.85 3.80 -16.18
N ALA A 311 -11.33 5.01 -16.50
CA ALA A 311 -11.09 5.63 -17.79
C ALA A 311 -9.60 5.94 -18.02
N ASP A 312 -8.87 6.29 -16.97
CA ASP A 312 -7.44 6.57 -17.04
C ASP A 312 -6.62 5.30 -17.29
N LEU A 313 -7.11 4.18 -16.77
CA LEU A 313 -6.45 2.88 -16.83
C LEU A 313 -6.72 2.13 -18.15
N ARG A 314 -7.76 2.48 -18.89
CA ARG A 314 -8.22 1.79 -20.12
C ARG A 314 -7.68 2.37 -21.41
N ARG A 315 -7.07 3.53 -21.40
CA ARG A 315 -6.60 4.18 -22.62
C ARG A 315 -5.22 3.65 -23.02
N GLU A 316 -5.16 2.96 -24.14
CA GLU A 316 -3.91 2.53 -24.74
C GLU A 316 -3.10 3.73 -25.23
N GLY A 317 -1.77 3.66 -25.09
CA GLY A 317 -0.81 4.57 -25.72
C GLY A 317 -0.61 5.94 -25.06
N ALA A 318 -1.32 6.28 -24.00
CA ALA A 318 -1.07 7.52 -23.26
C ALA A 318 -0.52 7.24 -21.87
N GLY A 319 0.60 7.84 -21.54
CA GLY A 319 1.15 7.78 -20.18
C GLY A 319 0.13 8.27 -19.16
N LEU A 320 0.00 7.56 -18.05
CA LEU A 320 -0.87 7.97 -16.94
C LEU A 320 -0.53 9.39 -16.49
N SER A 321 0.75 9.75 -16.55
CA SER A 321 1.29 11.05 -16.13
C SER A 321 0.68 12.27 -16.82
N SER A 322 0.23 12.14 -18.08
CA SER A 322 -0.25 13.31 -18.85
C SER A 322 -1.73 13.66 -18.63
N ARG A 323 -2.51 12.76 -18.04
CA ARG A 323 -3.98 12.90 -17.92
C ARG A 323 -4.48 12.91 -16.48
N VAL A 324 -3.74 12.33 -15.56
CA VAL A 324 -4.10 12.30 -14.14
C VAL A 324 -3.41 13.47 -13.45
N PRO A 325 -4.14 14.32 -12.74
CA PRO A 325 -3.54 15.47 -12.09
C PRO A 325 -2.53 15.03 -11.04
N VAL A 326 -1.36 15.63 -11.09
CA VAL A 326 -0.32 15.50 -10.08
C VAL A 326 -0.40 16.70 -9.15
N PHE A 327 -0.37 16.45 -7.85
CA PHE A 327 -0.25 17.46 -6.83
C PHE A 327 1.05 17.24 -6.04
N GLN A 328 1.89 18.27 -6.00
CA GLN A 328 3.12 18.28 -5.22
C GLN A 328 2.82 18.73 -3.79
N LEU A 329 2.82 17.77 -2.88
CA LEU A 329 2.63 18.04 -1.46
C LEU A 329 4.00 18.24 -0.81
N LYS A 330 4.36 19.51 -0.60
CA LYS A 330 5.59 19.88 0.10
C LYS A 330 5.49 19.52 1.59
N THR A 331 6.57 19.06 2.18
CA THR A 331 6.65 18.63 3.57
C THR A 331 6.17 19.69 4.56
N GLU A 332 6.54 20.96 4.36
CA GLU A 332 6.07 22.07 5.20
C GLU A 332 4.55 22.16 5.22
N ARG A 333 3.91 22.22 4.04
CA ARG A 333 2.45 22.31 3.92
C ARG A 333 1.75 21.07 4.45
N TRP A 334 2.36 19.90 4.27
CA TRP A 334 1.86 18.65 4.81
C TRP A 334 1.89 18.64 6.33
N THR A 335 2.97 19.13 6.92
CA THR A 335 3.10 19.30 8.38
C THR A 335 2.02 20.23 8.93
N ASP A 336 1.75 21.35 8.26
CA ASP A 336 0.67 22.29 8.65
C ASP A 336 -0.70 21.60 8.65
N TRP A 337 -1.02 20.80 7.64
CA TRP A 337 -2.31 20.13 7.53
C TRP A 337 -2.47 18.95 8.47
N ALA A 338 -1.48 18.09 8.54
CA ALA A 338 -1.53 16.81 9.20
C ALA A 338 -0.72 16.75 10.51
N ARG A 339 0.13 17.75 10.76
CA ARG A 339 1.11 17.75 11.85
C ARG A 339 1.89 16.42 11.85
N ASP A 340 2.01 15.80 13.01
CA ASP A 340 2.72 14.54 13.24
C ASP A 340 2.02 13.29 12.69
N THR A 341 0.75 13.40 12.26
CA THR A 341 0.01 12.22 11.75
C THR A 341 0.39 11.81 10.33
N TRP A 342 0.98 12.72 9.57
CA TRP A 342 1.36 12.52 8.17
C TRP A 342 0.23 11.94 7.29
N ALA A 343 -1.02 12.28 7.63
CA ALA A 343 -2.16 11.85 6.83
C ALA A 343 -2.18 12.60 5.48
N VAL A 344 -2.30 11.85 4.39
CA VAL A 344 -2.36 12.42 3.04
C VAL A 344 -3.79 12.84 2.74
N PRO A 345 -4.04 14.11 2.37
CA PRO A 345 -5.38 14.59 2.08
C PRO A 345 -5.96 13.91 0.82
N ARG A 346 -7.28 13.74 0.82
CA ARG A 346 -8.01 13.35 -0.38
C ARG A 346 -8.31 14.59 -1.20
N LEU A 347 -7.73 14.69 -2.37
CA LEU A 347 -7.91 15.85 -3.25
C LEU A 347 -8.85 15.51 -4.39
N PRO A 348 -9.83 16.35 -4.70
CA PRO A 348 -10.70 16.18 -5.86
C PRO A 348 -9.92 16.19 -7.17
N ARG A 349 -10.42 15.47 -8.18
CA ARG A 349 -9.83 15.46 -9.52
C ARG A 349 -10.05 16.78 -10.26
N ASP A 350 -11.24 17.35 -10.11
CA ASP A 350 -11.56 18.64 -10.71
C ASP A 350 -10.63 19.75 -10.18
N ARG A 351 -10.18 20.61 -11.06
CA ARG A 351 -9.21 21.66 -10.73
C ARG A 351 -9.80 22.72 -9.81
N VAL A 352 -11.07 23.07 -10.00
CA VAL A 352 -11.75 24.12 -9.22
C VAL A 352 -12.03 23.61 -7.82
N GLU A 353 -12.65 22.43 -7.71
CA GLU A 353 -12.92 21.77 -6.43
C GLU A 353 -11.63 21.53 -5.65
N ARG A 354 -10.56 21.11 -6.31
CA ARG A 354 -9.24 20.92 -5.69
C ARG A 354 -8.69 22.24 -5.15
N SER A 355 -8.76 23.32 -5.94
CA SER A 355 -8.29 24.63 -5.49
C SER A 355 -9.08 25.10 -4.27
N TYR A 356 -10.39 24.87 -4.25
CA TYR A 356 -11.23 25.16 -3.10
C TYR A 356 -10.84 24.32 -1.89
N THR A 357 -10.70 22.99 -2.07
CA THR A 357 -10.29 22.07 -0.99
C THR A 357 -8.95 22.48 -0.38
N LEU A 358 -7.97 22.86 -1.19
CA LEU A 358 -6.66 23.31 -0.73
C LEU A 358 -6.78 24.59 0.12
N LYS A 359 -7.60 25.56 -0.30
CA LYS A 359 -7.86 26.78 0.48
C LYS A 359 -8.53 26.47 1.83
N VAL A 360 -9.45 25.53 1.85
CA VAL A 360 -10.11 25.09 3.09
C VAL A 360 -9.09 24.42 4.02
N LEU A 361 -8.24 23.53 3.51
CA LEU A 361 -7.19 22.87 4.30
C LEU A 361 -6.22 23.89 4.89
N ASP A 362 -5.74 24.85 4.09
CA ASP A 362 -4.84 25.93 4.55
C ASP A 362 -5.50 26.79 5.63
N ARG A 363 -6.81 27.05 5.52
CA ARG A 363 -7.56 27.80 6.54
C ARG A 363 -7.73 27.00 7.83
N LEU A 364 -8.07 25.69 7.71
CA LEU A 364 -8.22 24.81 8.86
C LEU A 364 -6.88 24.59 9.60
N ALA A 365 -5.77 24.56 8.89
CA ALA A 365 -4.43 24.43 9.47
C ALA A 365 -4.08 25.57 10.45
N LYS A 366 -4.64 26.75 10.20
CA LYS A 366 -4.43 27.95 11.06
C LYS A 366 -5.33 27.99 12.29
N LEU A 367 -6.33 27.11 12.37
CA LEU A 367 -7.24 27.08 13.52
C LEU A 367 -6.66 26.20 14.63
N PRO A 368 -6.93 26.55 15.91
CA PRO A 368 -6.54 25.72 17.04
C PRO A 368 -7.26 24.37 16.97
N ARG A 369 -6.56 23.28 17.24
CA ARG A 369 -7.16 21.94 17.29
C ARG A 369 -7.72 21.64 18.67
N LEU A 370 -8.74 20.80 18.74
CA LEU A 370 -9.33 20.36 20.01
C LEU A 370 -8.30 19.69 20.96
N SER A 371 -7.21 19.18 20.40
CA SER A 371 -6.10 18.59 21.17
C SER A 371 -5.09 19.61 21.69
N ASP A 372 -5.13 20.85 21.22
CA ASP A 372 -4.17 21.88 21.63
C ASP A 372 -4.43 22.29 23.08
N GLN A 373 -3.34 22.52 23.84
CA GLN A 373 -3.44 22.85 25.27
C GLN A 373 -4.14 24.19 25.52
N GLU A 374 -4.00 25.13 24.58
CA GLU A 374 -4.56 26.48 24.65
C GLU A 374 -5.86 26.64 23.84
N HIS A 375 -6.56 25.53 23.56
CA HIS A 375 -7.81 25.64 22.80
C HIS A 375 -8.89 26.42 23.58
N PRO A 376 -9.65 27.34 22.92
CA PRO A 376 -10.65 28.18 23.59
C PRO A 376 -11.73 27.41 24.35
N LEU A 377 -12.04 26.17 23.94
CA LEU A 377 -12.97 25.28 24.65
C LEU A 377 -12.33 24.56 25.83
N THR A 378 -11.04 24.77 26.10
CA THR A 378 -10.33 24.17 27.21
C THR A 378 -10.61 25.02 28.47
N THR A 379 -11.55 24.58 29.29
CA THR A 379 -11.82 25.22 30.59
C THR A 379 -10.98 24.54 31.67
N ASN A 380 -10.45 25.32 32.62
CA ASN A 380 -9.71 24.83 33.78
C ASN A 380 -8.52 23.91 33.46
N LYS A 381 -7.74 24.18 32.43
CA LYS A 381 -6.56 23.42 32.00
C LYS A 381 -6.87 21.96 31.58
N ARG A 382 -8.14 21.61 31.33
CA ARG A 382 -8.53 20.29 30.87
C ARG A 382 -8.62 20.26 29.35
N GLN A 383 -7.82 19.44 28.72
CA GLN A 383 -7.85 19.24 27.27
C GLN A 383 -9.17 18.61 26.82
N VAL A 384 -9.69 19.06 25.67
CA VAL A 384 -10.78 18.38 24.98
C VAL A 384 -10.27 17.04 24.45
N ARG A 385 -10.84 15.94 24.94
CA ARG A 385 -10.46 14.60 24.51
C ARG A 385 -11.41 14.13 23.41
N VAL A 386 -10.86 13.87 22.22
CA VAL A 386 -11.60 13.24 21.12
C VAL A 386 -11.39 11.73 21.21
N ARG A 387 -12.47 10.96 21.22
CA ARG A 387 -12.44 9.49 21.23
C ARG A 387 -13.40 8.92 20.20
N VAL A 388 -12.99 7.86 19.52
CA VAL A 388 -13.85 7.06 18.66
C VAL A 388 -14.34 5.87 19.46
N GLY A 389 -15.66 5.78 19.67
CA GLY A 389 -16.24 4.72 20.47
C GLY A 389 -15.76 4.79 21.93
N GLU A 390 -16.43 5.59 22.76
CA GLU A 390 -16.02 5.82 24.15
C GLU A 390 -16.05 4.55 25.01
N ILE A 391 -16.94 3.61 24.65
CA ILE A 391 -17.07 2.33 25.30
C ILE A 391 -16.82 1.22 24.26
N ASP A 392 -15.81 0.41 24.48
CA ASP A 392 -15.58 -0.81 23.71
C ASP A 392 -16.64 -1.85 24.06
N GLN A 393 -17.55 -2.12 23.10
CA GLN A 393 -18.65 -3.05 23.29
C GLN A 393 -18.19 -4.48 23.54
N THR A 394 -17.06 -4.88 23.00
CA THR A 394 -16.51 -6.24 23.18
C THR A 394 -15.93 -6.40 24.58
N ALA A 395 -15.16 -5.42 25.03
CA ALA A 395 -14.57 -5.43 26.37
C ALA A 395 -15.62 -5.36 27.48
N HIS A 396 -16.73 -4.68 27.20
CA HIS A 396 -17.81 -4.44 28.16
C HIS A 396 -19.10 -5.20 27.85
N ALA A 397 -19.05 -6.29 27.07
CA ALA A 397 -20.23 -7.04 26.64
C ALA A 397 -21.14 -7.47 27.79
N LYS A 398 -20.56 -7.82 28.93
CA LYS A 398 -21.30 -8.23 30.17
C LYS A 398 -22.13 -7.09 30.80
N ASN A 399 -21.79 -5.84 30.49
CA ASN A 399 -22.44 -4.65 31.05
C ASN A 399 -23.41 -4.00 30.03
N ILE A 400 -23.70 -4.65 28.93
CA ILE A 400 -24.58 -4.13 27.85
C ILE A 400 -25.69 -5.15 27.63
N GLU A 401 -26.92 -4.75 27.92
CA GLU A 401 -28.14 -5.55 27.70
C GLU A 401 -29.11 -4.86 26.73
N THR A 402 -30.13 -5.61 26.32
CA THR A 402 -31.22 -5.06 25.50
C THR A 402 -31.98 -4.00 26.29
N TRP A 403 -32.32 -2.89 25.67
CA TRP A 403 -33.07 -1.80 26.26
C TRP A 403 -34.46 -2.24 26.70
N VAL A 404 -34.81 -1.92 27.97
CA VAL A 404 -36.15 -2.14 28.53
C VAL A 404 -36.71 -0.82 29.07
N LYS A 405 -37.87 -0.42 28.59
CA LYS A 405 -38.56 0.81 29.05
C LYS A 405 -38.88 0.69 30.54
N GLY A 406 -38.60 1.76 31.29
CA GLY A 406 -38.92 1.83 32.75
C GLY A 406 -37.86 1.34 33.69
N LYS A 407 -36.78 0.68 33.23
CA LYS A 407 -35.62 0.43 34.08
C LYS A 407 -34.77 1.70 34.24
N ARG A 408 -34.23 1.92 35.44
CA ARG A 408 -33.28 3.04 35.74
C ARG A 408 -31.93 2.96 35.02
N ASN A 409 -31.82 2.10 34.04
CA ASN A 409 -30.59 1.85 33.35
C ASN A 409 -30.29 2.93 32.27
N ARG A 410 -29.04 3.17 32.02
CA ARG A 410 -28.57 4.23 31.10
C ARG A 410 -28.65 3.74 29.67
N PRO A 411 -29.28 4.50 28.75
CA PRO A 411 -29.33 4.12 27.34
C PRO A 411 -27.93 4.08 26.76
N PHE A 412 -27.62 3.03 26.00
CA PHE A 412 -26.37 2.89 25.29
C PHE A 412 -26.54 3.43 23.88
N ILE A 413 -26.01 4.63 23.61
CA ILE A 413 -26.20 5.33 22.35
C ILE A 413 -25.19 4.85 21.31
N ARG A 414 -25.67 4.53 20.11
CA ARG A 414 -24.89 4.12 18.95
C ARG A 414 -25.10 5.09 17.79
N GLY A 415 -24.23 5.07 16.78
CA GLY A 415 -24.33 5.95 15.61
C GLY A 415 -25.69 5.89 14.90
N VAL A 416 -26.35 4.74 14.87
CA VAL A 416 -27.68 4.55 14.27
C VAL A 416 -28.80 5.37 14.96
N HIS A 417 -28.57 5.84 16.17
CA HIS A 417 -29.56 6.64 16.92
C HIS A 417 -29.53 8.12 16.59
N PHE A 418 -28.49 8.60 15.90
CA PHE A 418 -28.43 10.00 15.50
C PHE A 418 -29.30 10.23 14.26
N SER A 419 -30.09 11.29 14.28
CA SER A 419 -30.99 11.68 13.20
C SER A 419 -31.02 13.20 13.07
N GLU A 420 -31.45 13.67 11.92
CA GLU A 420 -31.65 15.08 11.60
C GLU A 420 -33.10 15.26 11.14
N SER A 421 -33.74 16.33 11.59
CA SER A 421 -35.06 16.77 11.15
C SER A 421 -34.96 17.62 9.87
N GLU A 422 -36.11 17.86 9.20
CA GLU A 422 -36.17 18.65 7.96
C GLU A 422 -35.66 20.10 8.17
N ASP A 423 -35.82 20.64 9.36
CA ASP A 423 -35.31 21.98 9.77
C ASP A 423 -33.83 21.96 10.18
N GLY A 424 -33.15 20.82 10.02
CA GLY A 424 -31.73 20.67 10.29
C GLY A 424 -31.35 20.50 11.76
N GLN A 425 -32.31 20.24 12.65
CA GLN A 425 -32.00 19.95 14.04
C GLN A 425 -31.54 18.49 14.21
N VAL A 426 -30.44 18.33 14.94
CA VAL A 426 -29.89 17.00 15.26
C VAL A 426 -30.48 16.50 16.56
N PHE A 427 -30.95 15.27 16.56
CA PHE A 427 -31.54 14.66 17.75
C PHE A 427 -31.20 13.16 17.86
N ILE A 428 -31.37 12.61 19.07
CA ILE A 428 -31.16 11.19 19.35
C ILE A 428 -32.51 10.46 19.23
N ARG A 429 -32.64 9.66 18.17
CA ARG A 429 -33.81 8.80 17.91
C ARG A 429 -33.69 7.49 18.72
N HIS A 430 -33.92 7.59 20.02
CA HIS A 430 -33.90 6.46 20.93
C HIS A 430 -35.07 6.60 21.92
N PRO A 431 -35.77 5.51 22.27
CA PRO A 431 -36.96 5.55 23.12
C PRO A 431 -36.75 6.17 24.51
N ALA A 432 -35.51 6.25 24.97
CA ALA A 432 -35.18 6.93 26.24
C ALA A 432 -35.25 8.45 26.17
N PHE A 433 -35.16 9.06 24.97
CA PHE A 433 -35.09 10.50 24.76
C PHE A 433 -36.31 11.04 24.02
N ARG A 434 -36.86 10.24 23.09
CA ARG A 434 -38.03 10.62 22.29
C ARG A 434 -38.95 9.41 22.16
N THR A 435 -40.16 9.54 22.67
CA THR A 435 -41.20 8.51 22.64
C THR A 435 -42.14 8.66 21.44
N ASP A 436 -42.18 9.85 20.84
CA ASP A 436 -43.03 10.24 19.72
C ASP A 436 -42.50 9.77 18.34
N ILE A 437 -41.21 9.45 18.26
CA ILE A 437 -40.58 9.00 17.02
C ILE A 437 -40.06 7.56 17.20
N PRO A 438 -40.56 6.60 16.44
CA PRO A 438 -40.06 5.24 16.52
C PRO A 438 -38.58 5.17 16.14
N SER A 439 -37.79 4.43 16.92
CA SER A 439 -36.41 4.17 16.56
C SER A 439 -36.33 3.37 15.25
N ARG A 440 -35.44 3.77 14.33
CA ARG A 440 -35.07 2.96 13.16
C ARG A 440 -34.13 1.82 13.51
N ALA A 441 -33.59 1.83 14.73
CA ALA A 441 -32.73 0.78 15.21
C ALA A 441 -33.51 -0.51 15.44
N SER A 442 -32.94 -1.64 15.05
CA SER A 442 -33.48 -2.95 15.42
C SER A 442 -33.41 -3.14 16.93
N GLU A 443 -34.23 -4.02 17.50
CA GLU A 443 -34.22 -4.32 18.94
C GLU A 443 -32.82 -4.65 19.45
N ARG A 444 -31.99 -5.37 18.67
CA ARG A 444 -30.60 -5.67 19.00
C ARG A 444 -29.69 -4.45 19.07
N GLN A 445 -30.08 -3.34 18.44
CA GLN A 445 -29.33 -2.08 18.46
C GLN A 445 -29.75 -1.18 19.61
N LEU A 446 -30.97 -1.39 20.15
CA LEU A 446 -31.44 -0.74 21.36
C LEU A 446 -30.80 -1.44 22.56
N ALA A 447 -29.87 -0.76 23.20
CA ALA A 447 -29.11 -1.31 24.32
C ALA A 447 -29.08 -0.35 25.52
N MET A 448 -28.79 -0.89 26.67
CA MET A 448 -28.60 -0.16 27.93
C MET A 448 -27.33 -0.60 28.63
N TRP A 449 -26.76 0.29 29.39
CA TRP A 449 -25.64 0.01 30.26
C TRP A 449 -26.15 -0.40 31.65
N ILE A 450 -25.74 -1.58 32.09
CA ILE A 450 -26.12 -2.16 33.38
C ILE A 450 -24.98 -2.22 34.41
N GLY A 451 -23.75 -1.81 33.99
CA GLY A 451 -22.60 -1.82 34.93
C GLY A 451 -22.72 -0.79 36.04
N ASP A 452 -22.20 -1.14 37.20
CA ASP A 452 -22.25 -0.29 38.42
C ASP A 452 -21.50 1.03 38.22
N GLN A 453 -20.39 0.99 37.51
CA GLN A 453 -19.60 2.18 37.17
C GLN A 453 -19.98 2.73 35.83
N ASN A 454 -20.07 4.07 35.72
CA ASN A 454 -20.20 4.72 34.45
C ASN A 454 -18.78 4.94 33.84
N PRO A 455 -18.44 4.27 32.75
CA PRO A 455 -17.12 4.46 32.11
C PRO A 455 -16.97 5.84 31.46
N SER A 456 -18.07 6.62 31.40
CA SER A 456 -18.15 7.90 30.70
C SER A 456 -18.77 8.95 31.60
N PHE A 457 -18.00 9.96 32.01
CA PHE A 457 -18.43 11.05 32.88
C PHE A 457 -18.41 12.41 32.18
N GLY A 458 -19.37 13.28 32.57
CA GLY A 458 -19.45 14.68 32.16
C GLY A 458 -20.14 14.91 30.81
N PRO A 459 -20.26 16.18 30.40
CA PRO A 459 -20.85 16.57 29.12
C PRO A 459 -20.09 15.97 27.94
N ARG A 460 -20.83 15.59 26.88
CA ARG A 460 -20.29 15.02 25.65
C ARG A 460 -20.87 15.71 24.43
N LEU A 461 -20.00 15.97 23.45
CA LEU A 461 -20.42 16.17 22.08
C LEU A 461 -20.18 14.84 21.34
N ALA A 462 -21.20 14.33 20.69
CA ALA A 462 -21.11 13.09 19.97
C ALA A 462 -21.47 13.32 18.49
N CYS A 463 -20.75 12.62 17.61
CA CYS A 463 -21.07 12.57 16.19
C CYS A 463 -20.86 11.16 15.66
N GLN A 464 -21.49 10.85 14.54
CA GLN A 464 -21.26 9.59 13.87
C GLN A 464 -19.85 9.51 13.29
N ALA A 465 -19.14 8.41 13.53
CA ALA A 465 -17.83 8.15 12.92
C ALA A 465 -17.96 7.76 11.44
N ILE A 466 -19.03 7.04 11.10
CA ILE A 466 -19.32 6.57 9.74
C ILE A 466 -20.68 7.11 9.32
N VAL A 467 -20.74 7.73 8.17
CA VAL A 467 -21.97 8.28 7.55
C VAL A 467 -22.14 7.70 6.14
N ASN A 468 -23.38 7.62 5.68
CA ASN A 468 -23.67 7.20 4.30
C ASN A 468 -23.28 8.29 3.30
N ALA A 469 -23.04 7.89 2.04
CA ALA A 469 -22.68 8.83 0.98
C ALA A 469 -23.74 9.90 0.70
N HIS A 470 -25.01 9.63 1.03
CA HIS A 470 -26.13 10.56 0.86
C HIS A 470 -26.34 11.49 2.06
N GLN A 471 -25.54 11.36 3.08
CA GLN A 471 -25.65 12.20 4.27
C GLN A 471 -24.80 13.46 4.11
N GLU A 472 -25.42 14.63 4.07
CA GLU A 472 -24.75 15.91 3.81
C GLU A 472 -23.78 16.30 4.92
N ARG A 473 -24.08 15.93 6.16
CA ARG A 473 -23.22 16.19 7.32
C ARG A 473 -23.16 15.02 8.30
N ARG A 474 -22.14 14.99 9.13
CA ARG A 474 -22.09 14.08 10.29
C ARG A 474 -22.99 14.57 11.40
N LEU A 475 -23.86 13.70 11.85
CA LEU A 475 -24.73 13.96 13.00
C LEU A 475 -24.05 13.54 14.29
#